data_dabf632bfd40ed0b5efdea3ae5c7b5f7
#
_entry.id   dabf632bfd40ed0b5efdea3ae5c7b5f7
#
_cell.length_a   1.000
_cell.length_b   1.000
_cell.length_c   1.000
_cell.angle_alpha   90.00
_cell.angle_beta   90.00
_cell.angle_gamma   90.00
#
_symmetry.space_group_name_H-M   'P 1'
#
loop_
_entity.id
_entity.type
_entity.pdbx_description
1 polymer ?
#
loop_
_entity_poly.entity_id
_entity_poly.type
_entity_poly.pdbx_seq_one_letter_code
_entity_poly.pdbx_strand_id
1 'polypeptide(L)'
;MERVIRYRVGRRSLRSRWSLALALGAGFALSLALPAQAATETLDQFQNSTNGVESTGQMAQTFTAAMAGQLDRVSLATDTSFATFTVQLESVSGTFPAGAALLGTVSYSGSYLCCRQFHDFYFNPTIPITAGGHYAIVVKVSGRSHLSWYTSNGADNYPGGSLYLGCLNCSWGTDTLHGGDFAFQTWVIGGSAPPPNQAPIVAADSSTLNVNEGTAPTMTGTFSDADGDTVSLTANAGKVTPSGTSSGTWSWTQAASDEPASQAVTIKADDGHGNVASANFTATSTGVAPTVTISRASSTLTSASLSTNAPFSSPEGTAVNLNGSASSPSAEDNSAGFTYSWSVTKDGVSYGTGSAASFSFTPNDEGTYVATIQATDDGGMTGTSSVTVTGANVAPTAQITSVTPQSSLVLAANESVSFAGTFKDPGTLDTHTASWSFGDGASSPTSPADSLPPSASHSYGAPGTYTVTLTVTDDDTGAGQATTTVTVETPQQALTSIGGGVQGLKTLNAGQKNSLIAKLNASSAAVTRGDTTAANNQLNAFVHELQAYVNAGLISSDDMTALRSAVDDVQAALGVYNRFLSWIGAL
;
A
#
# COMPACT_ATOMS: atom_id res chain seq x y z
N MET A 1 -12.58 -53.20 11.31
CA MET A 1 -13.86 -53.63 10.73
C MET A 1 -14.35 -52.49 9.89
N GLU A 2 -14.21 -52.72 8.74
CA GLU A 2 -14.90 -52.83 7.44
C GLU A 2 -15.01 -51.46 6.79
N ARG A 3 -14.64 -51.25 5.62
CA ARG A 3 -14.29 -51.84 4.32
C ARG A 3 -14.38 -50.74 3.28
N VAL A 4 -13.31 -50.62 2.62
CA VAL A 4 -13.06 -49.88 1.35
C VAL A 4 -14.01 -50.37 0.25
N ILE A 5 -14.56 -49.48 -0.57
CA ILE A 5 -14.82 -49.74 -1.98
C ILE A 5 -14.38 -48.53 -2.82
N ARG A 6 -13.34 -48.77 -3.62
CA ARG A 6 -12.94 -47.95 -4.78
C ARG A 6 -13.70 -48.44 -6.01
N TYR A 7 -14.24 -47.52 -6.80
CA TYR A 7 -14.51 -47.79 -8.22
C TYR A 7 -13.76 -46.83 -9.12
N ARG A 8 -13.01 -47.43 -10.00
CA ARG A 8 -12.16 -46.82 -11.04
C ARG A 8 -12.70 -47.36 -12.39
N VAL A 9 -13.20 -46.46 -13.28
CA VAL A 9 -13.38 -46.71 -14.72
C VAL A 9 -13.18 -45.35 -15.37
N GLY A 10 -12.33 -45.04 -16.29
CA GLY A 10 -11.79 -45.77 -17.42
C GLY A 10 -11.85 -44.78 -18.59
N ARG A 11 -10.68 -44.27 -19.03
CA ARG A 11 -10.55 -43.39 -20.22
C ARG A 11 -11.04 -44.14 -21.47
N ARG A 12 -11.77 -43.42 -22.37
CA ARG A 12 -11.60 -43.60 -23.83
C ARG A 12 -11.82 -42.28 -24.56
N SER A 13 -10.82 -41.89 -25.29
CA SER A 13 -10.75 -40.84 -26.29
C SER A 13 -11.50 -41.26 -27.56
N LEU A 14 -12.23 -40.35 -28.21
CA LEU A 14 -12.48 -40.44 -29.65
C LEU A 14 -12.38 -39.03 -30.24
N ARG A 15 -11.32 -38.85 -31.02
CA ARG A 15 -11.21 -37.80 -32.03
C ARG A 15 -12.04 -38.21 -33.24
N SER A 16 -12.90 -37.37 -33.78
CA SER A 16 -13.31 -37.45 -35.18
C SER A 16 -13.29 -36.05 -35.80
N ARG A 17 -12.37 -35.91 -36.71
CA ARG A 17 -12.30 -34.80 -37.70
C ARG A 17 -13.40 -35.06 -38.73
N TRP A 18 -14.18 -34.02 -39.05
CA TRP A 18 -14.90 -33.97 -40.33
C TRP A 18 -14.55 -32.65 -41.01
N SER A 19 -13.71 -32.80 -42.03
CA SER A 19 -13.53 -31.83 -43.10
C SER A 19 -14.72 -31.97 -44.04
N LEU A 20 -15.42 -30.88 -44.38
CA LEU A 20 -16.39 -30.89 -45.46
C LEU A 20 -15.93 -29.92 -46.53
N ALA A 21 -15.74 -30.50 -47.70
CA ALA A 21 -15.26 -29.86 -48.91
C ALA A 21 -16.33 -28.89 -49.53
N LEU A 22 -15.85 -27.81 -50.09
CA LEU A 22 -16.59 -26.96 -51.01
C LEU A 22 -16.99 -27.76 -52.27
N ALA A 23 -18.29 -27.83 -52.55
CA ALA A 23 -18.81 -28.20 -53.89
C ALA A 23 -19.43 -26.95 -54.51
N LEU A 24 -18.78 -26.43 -55.58
CA LEU A 24 -19.38 -25.47 -56.50
C LEU A 24 -20.51 -26.16 -57.27
N GLY A 25 -21.74 -25.75 -57.00
CA GLY A 25 -22.91 -26.06 -57.80
C GLY A 25 -23.32 -24.83 -58.62
N ALA A 26 -23.03 -24.82 -59.92
CA ALA A 26 -23.59 -23.86 -60.84
C ALA A 26 -25.10 -24.15 -61.02
N GLY A 27 -25.91 -23.37 -60.29
CA GLY A 27 -27.36 -23.33 -60.44
C GLY A 27 -27.74 -22.36 -61.53
N PHE A 28 -28.23 -22.83 -62.68
CA PHE A 28 -28.92 -22.05 -63.68
C PHE A 28 -30.16 -21.45 -63.01
N ALA A 29 -30.15 -20.10 -62.76
CA ALA A 29 -31.33 -19.37 -62.39
C ALA A 29 -32.18 -19.10 -63.65
N LEU A 30 -33.22 -19.90 -63.80
CA LEU A 30 -34.30 -19.62 -64.76
C LEU A 30 -35.05 -18.37 -64.24
N SER A 31 -34.78 -17.20 -64.77
CA SER A 31 -35.54 -15.99 -64.50
C SER A 31 -36.94 -16.12 -65.12
N LEU A 32 -37.90 -16.53 -64.33
CA LEU A 32 -39.32 -16.28 -64.66
C LEU A 32 -39.50 -14.77 -64.54
N ALA A 33 -39.61 -14.11 -65.73
CA ALA A 33 -40.09 -12.73 -65.79
C ALA A 33 -41.54 -12.74 -65.24
N LEU A 34 -41.72 -12.28 -64.02
CA LEU A 34 -43.02 -11.88 -63.51
C LEU A 34 -43.54 -10.75 -64.42
N PRO A 35 -44.85 -10.71 -64.76
CA PRO A 35 -45.40 -9.59 -65.51
C PRO A 35 -45.10 -8.30 -64.73
N ALA A 36 -44.61 -7.27 -65.42
CA ALA A 36 -44.39 -5.97 -64.83
C ALA A 36 -45.73 -5.49 -64.24
N GLN A 37 -45.78 -5.50 -62.92
CA GLN A 37 -46.91 -4.90 -62.16
C GLN A 37 -46.82 -3.43 -62.50
N ALA A 38 -47.90 -2.84 -63.01
CA ALA A 38 -47.95 -1.41 -63.29
C ALA A 38 -47.55 -0.68 -61.99
N ALA A 39 -46.50 0.14 -62.09
CA ALA A 39 -46.04 0.87 -60.93
C ALA A 39 -47.18 1.77 -60.44
N THR A 40 -47.56 1.57 -59.18
CA THR A 40 -48.65 2.37 -58.56
C THR A 40 -48.10 3.71 -58.16
N GLU A 41 -48.78 4.78 -58.57
CA GLU A 41 -48.51 6.10 -58.03
C GLU A 41 -48.84 6.17 -56.56
N THR A 42 -48.02 6.81 -55.78
CA THR A 42 -48.23 7.03 -54.33
C THR A 42 -48.16 8.53 -54.07
N LEU A 43 -49.15 9.03 -53.29
CA LEU A 43 -49.14 10.41 -52.80
C LEU A 43 -47.94 10.59 -51.84
N ASP A 44 -47.04 11.49 -52.21
CA ASP A 44 -45.83 11.76 -51.42
C ASP A 44 -46.05 12.92 -50.45
N GLN A 45 -46.38 14.10 -50.96
CA GLN A 45 -46.63 15.29 -50.14
C GLN A 45 -47.94 15.96 -50.58
N PHE A 46 -48.60 16.64 -49.64
CA PHE A 46 -49.81 17.37 -49.96
C PHE A 46 -50.12 18.53 -49.01
N GLN A 47 -50.72 19.57 -49.58
CA GLN A 47 -51.42 20.63 -48.87
C GLN A 47 -52.79 20.82 -49.59
N ASN A 48 -53.86 20.52 -48.91
CA ASN A 48 -55.21 20.46 -49.52
C ASN A 48 -56.12 21.66 -49.17
N SER A 49 -55.64 22.61 -48.36
CA SER A 49 -56.45 23.78 -48.01
C SER A 49 -56.50 24.78 -49.16
N THR A 50 -57.73 25.21 -49.52
CA THR A 50 -57.99 26.13 -50.60
C THR A 50 -58.75 27.39 -50.15
N ASN A 51 -58.51 27.86 -48.93
CA ASN A 51 -59.25 28.97 -48.34
C ASN A 51 -58.83 30.35 -48.80
N GLY A 52 -57.62 30.48 -49.32
CA GLY A 52 -57.07 31.69 -49.91
C GLY A 52 -56.75 31.52 -51.38
N VAL A 53 -56.31 32.57 -52.05
CA VAL A 53 -55.91 32.57 -53.47
C VAL A 53 -54.86 33.64 -53.72
N GLU A 54 -53.82 33.27 -54.46
CA GLU A 54 -52.80 34.20 -54.90
C GLU A 54 -52.75 34.23 -56.48
N SER A 55 -52.49 35.40 -57.03
CA SER A 55 -52.41 35.61 -58.49
C SER A 55 -51.33 36.58 -58.84
N THR A 56 -50.17 36.06 -59.18
CA THR A 56 -48.97 36.84 -59.54
C THR A 56 -48.31 36.27 -60.77
N GLY A 57 -47.28 36.94 -61.29
CA GLY A 57 -46.50 36.52 -62.49
C GLY A 57 -45.74 35.21 -62.26
N GLN A 58 -45.35 34.94 -61.06
CA GLN A 58 -44.73 33.66 -60.68
C GLN A 58 -45.01 33.36 -59.24
N MET A 59 -45.22 32.08 -58.92
CA MET A 59 -45.55 31.55 -57.62
C MET A 59 -44.76 30.30 -57.37
N ALA A 60 -44.29 30.05 -56.11
CA ALA A 60 -43.60 28.83 -55.78
C ALA A 60 -43.99 28.31 -54.40
N GLN A 61 -44.04 26.99 -54.24
CA GLN A 61 -44.17 26.26 -52.98
C GLN A 61 -42.96 25.31 -52.84
N THR A 62 -42.24 25.46 -51.79
CA THR A 62 -41.19 24.49 -51.44
C THR A 62 -41.82 23.31 -50.66
N PHE A 63 -41.22 22.15 -50.80
CA PHE A 63 -41.60 20.96 -50.00
C PHE A 63 -40.41 20.04 -49.78
N THR A 64 -40.53 19.19 -48.77
CA THR A 64 -39.56 18.12 -48.50
C THR A 64 -40.22 16.80 -48.89
N ALA A 65 -39.59 16.05 -49.83
CA ALA A 65 -40.12 14.77 -50.25
C ALA A 65 -40.06 13.74 -49.10
N ALA A 66 -41.18 13.05 -48.85
CA ALA A 66 -41.22 11.98 -47.85
C ALA A 66 -40.71 10.66 -48.43
N MET A 67 -40.79 10.46 -49.72
CA MET A 67 -40.42 9.20 -50.40
C MET A 67 -39.39 9.43 -51.50
N ALA A 68 -38.52 8.43 -51.67
CA ALA A 68 -37.66 8.36 -52.85
C ALA A 68 -38.44 7.68 -54.01
N GLY A 69 -38.23 8.14 -55.23
CA GLY A 69 -38.88 7.54 -56.40
C GLY A 69 -38.84 8.45 -57.61
N GLN A 70 -39.74 8.21 -58.55
CA GLN A 70 -39.90 9.01 -59.76
C GLN A 70 -41.15 9.90 -59.63
N LEU A 71 -40.98 11.20 -59.44
CA LEU A 71 -42.10 12.12 -59.40
C LEU A 71 -42.73 12.15 -60.76
N ASP A 72 -43.99 11.73 -60.86
CA ASP A 72 -44.76 11.62 -62.10
C ASP A 72 -45.55 12.88 -62.34
N ARG A 73 -46.18 13.44 -61.37
CA ARG A 73 -47.00 14.65 -61.50
C ARG A 73 -47.05 15.48 -60.23
N VAL A 74 -47.36 16.71 -60.39
CA VAL A 74 -47.86 17.57 -59.33
C VAL A 74 -49.29 17.94 -59.62
N SER A 75 -50.16 17.98 -58.62
CA SER A 75 -51.53 18.44 -58.74
C SER A 75 -51.65 19.78 -58.02
N LEU A 76 -52.16 20.79 -58.70
CA LEU A 76 -52.29 22.13 -58.12
C LEU A 76 -53.74 22.56 -58.12
N ALA A 77 -54.21 23.14 -57.03
CA ALA A 77 -55.52 23.74 -56.98
C ALA A 77 -55.51 25.12 -57.65
N THR A 78 -55.85 25.18 -58.93
CA THR A 78 -55.72 26.38 -59.72
C THR A 78 -57.01 26.74 -60.43
N ASP A 79 -57.18 28.04 -60.78
CA ASP A 79 -58.27 28.57 -61.57
C ASP A 79 -57.76 29.56 -62.60
N THR A 80 -58.22 29.42 -63.86
CA THR A 80 -57.86 30.34 -64.91
C THR A 80 -58.91 30.33 -66.01
N SER A 81 -59.21 31.52 -66.65
CA SER A 81 -60.09 31.67 -67.79
C SER A 81 -59.36 31.58 -69.13
N PHE A 82 -58.12 31.99 -69.22
CA PHE A 82 -57.19 31.85 -70.34
C PHE A 82 -55.77 32.03 -69.80
N ALA A 83 -54.97 30.97 -69.81
CA ALA A 83 -53.58 31.10 -69.42
C ALA A 83 -52.66 30.21 -70.19
N THR A 84 -51.46 30.74 -70.44
CA THR A 84 -50.30 29.95 -70.79
C THR A 84 -49.32 30.10 -69.63
N PHE A 85 -48.99 28.99 -68.97
CA PHE A 85 -48.09 28.97 -67.86
C PHE A 85 -47.25 27.69 -67.89
N THR A 86 -46.18 27.69 -67.12
CA THR A 86 -45.33 26.49 -66.86
C THR A 86 -45.34 26.13 -65.39
N VAL A 87 -45.40 24.84 -65.16
CA VAL A 87 -45.19 24.24 -63.86
C VAL A 87 -43.77 23.60 -63.86
N GLN A 88 -42.93 24.05 -63.04
CA GLN A 88 -41.54 23.61 -62.97
C GLN A 88 -41.31 22.91 -61.64
N LEU A 89 -40.48 21.85 -61.60
CA LEU A 89 -39.90 21.30 -60.44
C LEU A 89 -38.43 21.69 -60.36
N GLU A 90 -38.02 22.23 -59.22
CA GLU A 90 -36.65 22.64 -58.99
C GLU A 90 -36.14 21.91 -57.69
N SER A 91 -34.88 21.40 -57.70
CA SER A 91 -34.22 20.98 -56.47
C SER A 91 -33.70 22.21 -55.73
N VAL A 92 -33.74 22.20 -54.41
CA VAL A 92 -33.33 23.34 -53.57
C VAL A 92 -32.21 22.91 -52.65
N SER A 93 -31.02 23.52 -52.83
CA SER A 93 -29.88 23.35 -51.92
C SER A 93 -29.70 24.64 -51.12
N GLY A 94 -30.27 24.68 -49.90
CA GLY A 94 -30.28 25.87 -49.04
C GLY A 94 -31.63 26.62 -49.11
N THR A 95 -31.62 27.96 -49.09
CA THR A 95 -32.84 28.77 -49.08
C THR A 95 -33.30 29.09 -50.52
N PHE A 96 -34.58 28.77 -50.86
CA PHE A 96 -35.16 29.15 -52.14
C PHE A 96 -35.26 30.67 -52.25
N PRO A 97 -35.01 31.28 -53.42
CA PRO A 97 -34.66 30.66 -54.68
C PRO A 97 -33.14 30.48 -54.93
N ALA A 98 -32.31 30.91 -53.99
CA ALA A 98 -30.85 30.74 -54.10
C ALA A 98 -30.50 29.24 -54.01
N GLY A 99 -29.75 28.74 -55.00
CA GLY A 99 -29.39 27.31 -55.04
C GLY A 99 -30.46 26.40 -55.62
N ALA A 100 -31.54 26.94 -56.18
CA ALA A 100 -32.54 26.18 -56.94
C ALA A 100 -32.03 25.77 -58.31
N ALA A 101 -32.22 24.49 -58.66
CA ALA A 101 -31.86 23.96 -59.99
C ALA A 101 -33.06 23.29 -60.65
N LEU A 102 -33.37 23.68 -61.88
CA LEU A 102 -34.50 23.14 -62.63
C LEU A 102 -34.30 21.67 -62.94
N LEU A 103 -35.27 20.85 -62.55
CA LEU A 103 -35.31 19.42 -62.82
C LEU A 103 -36.27 19.02 -63.93
N GLY A 104 -37.35 19.73 -64.08
CA GLY A 104 -38.33 19.47 -65.14
C GLY A 104 -39.36 20.60 -65.34
N THR A 105 -40.04 20.62 -66.47
CA THR A 105 -41.03 21.62 -66.78
C THR A 105 -42.20 21.01 -67.56
N VAL A 106 -43.41 21.37 -67.14
CA VAL A 106 -44.67 21.08 -67.80
C VAL A 106 -45.26 22.41 -68.29
N SER A 107 -45.62 22.53 -69.62
CA SER A 107 -46.26 23.70 -70.17
C SER A 107 -47.75 23.46 -70.32
N TYR A 108 -48.51 24.39 -69.82
CA TYR A 108 -49.96 24.40 -70.03
C TYR A 108 -50.36 25.56 -70.93
N SER A 109 -51.20 25.23 -71.91
CA SER A 109 -51.87 26.23 -72.77
C SER A 109 -53.29 25.76 -73.01
N GLY A 110 -54.22 26.37 -72.34
CA GLY A 110 -55.63 25.93 -72.38
C GLY A 110 -56.59 27.05 -72.05
N SER A 111 -57.88 26.79 -72.30
CA SER A 111 -58.91 27.83 -72.26
C SER A 111 -59.67 27.91 -70.93
N TYR A 112 -59.57 26.93 -70.07
CA TYR A 112 -60.33 26.98 -68.81
C TYR A 112 -59.87 25.89 -67.75
N LEU A 113 -59.41 26.34 -66.65
CA LEU A 113 -59.31 25.53 -65.41
C LEU A 113 -60.17 26.21 -64.38
N CYS A 114 -61.07 25.49 -63.70
CA CYS A 114 -61.97 26.13 -62.74
C CYS A 114 -62.21 25.36 -61.47
N CYS A 115 -62.89 26.05 -60.58
CA CYS A 115 -63.74 25.49 -59.52
C CYS A 115 -62.94 25.00 -58.29
N ARG A 116 -61.78 25.57 -57.99
CA ARG A 116 -60.94 25.23 -56.86
C ARG A 116 -60.60 23.75 -56.78
N GLN A 117 -60.45 23.10 -57.94
CA GLN A 117 -60.10 21.68 -58.03
C GLN A 117 -58.61 21.51 -58.28
N PHE A 118 -58.09 20.37 -57.91
CA PHE A 118 -56.73 19.96 -58.23
C PHE A 118 -56.65 19.56 -59.69
N HIS A 119 -55.77 20.19 -60.47
CA HIS A 119 -55.43 19.90 -61.85
C HIS A 119 -54.05 19.27 -61.90
N ASP A 120 -53.92 18.15 -62.62
CA ASP A 120 -52.71 17.35 -62.72
C ASP A 120 -51.78 17.85 -63.82
N PHE A 121 -50.52 17.98 -63.54
CA PHE A 121 -49.44 18.38 -64.42
C PHE A 121 -48.36 17.26 -64.41
N TYR A 122 -48.37 16.47 -65.47
CA TYR A 122 -47.51 15.29 -65.61
C TYR A 122 -46.15 15.66 -66.19
N PHE A 123 -45.07 15.18 -65.51
CA PHE A 123 -43.73 15.33 -66.02
C PHE A 123 -43.38 14.14 -66.91
N ASN A 124 -42.89 14.45 -68.11
CA ASN A 124 -42.44 13.44 -69.07
C ASN A 124 -41.10 13.90 -69.69
N PRO A 125 -39.95 13.25 -69.33
CA PRO A 125 -39.86 12.09 -68.41
C PRO A 125 -40.18 12.46 -67.01
N THR A 126 -40.50 11.43 -66.13
CA THR A 126 -40.63 11.54 -64.70
C THR A 126 -39.33 12.01 -64.06
N ILE A 127 -39.40 12.65 -62.91
CA ILE A 127 -38.26 13.29 -62.25
C ILE A 127 -37.81 12.48 -61.04
N PRO A 128 -36.56 12.01 -60.97
CA PRO A 128 -36.07 11.33 -59.79
C PRO A 128 -36.03 12.29 -58.60
N ILE A 129 -36.65 11.88 -57.47
CA ILE A 129 -36.57 12.58 -56.19
C ILE A 129 -36.07 11.64 -55.12
N THR A 130 -35.46 12.20 -54.09
CA THR A 130 -34.91 11.46 -52.92
C THR A 130 -35.70 11.79 -51.66
N ALA A 131 -35.94 10.83 -50.81
CA ALA A 131 -36.53 11.07 -49.52
C ALA A 131 -35.69 12.05 -48.69
N GLY A 132 -36.33 13.00 -48.03
CA GLY A 132 -35.64 14.10 -47.33
C GLY A 132 -35.08 15.19 -48.22
N GLY A 133 -35.16 15.04 -49.56
CA GLY A 133 -34.74 16.07 -50.54
C GLY A 133 -35.69 17.27 -50.55
N HIS A 134 -35.13 18.47 -50.70
CA HIS A 134 -35.88 19.71 -50.75
C HIS A 134 -36.12 20.13 -52.21
N TYR A 135 -37.37 20.43 -52.54
CA TYR A 135 -37.82 20.77 -53.88
C TYR A 135 -38.75 21.99 -53.85
N ALA A 136 -38.89 22.64 -54.98
CA ALA A 136 -39.85 23.71 -55.21
C ALA A 136 -40.73 23.41 -56.43
N ILE A 137 -42.03 23.53 -56.29
CA ILE A 137 -42.97 23.65 -57.42
C ILE A 137 -43.03 25.13 -57.79
N VAL A 138 -42.65 25.45 -58.96
CA VAL A 138 -42.61 26.84 -59.43
C VAL A 138 -43.57 27.00 -60.62
N VAL A 139 -44.52 27.93 -60.50
CA VAL A 139 -45.49 28.26 -61.56
C VAL A 139 -45.12 29.62 -62.13
N LYS A 140 -44.89 29.67 -63.45
CA LYS A 140 -44.58 30.92 -64.19
C LYS A 140 -45.62 31.16 -65.21
N VAL A 141 -46.35 32.28 -65.10
CA VAL A 141 -47.41 32.69 -66.01
C VAL A 141 -46.82 33.51 -67.17
N SER A 142 -47.24 33.24 -68.41
CA SER A 142 -46.73 33.91 -69.62
C SER A 142 -47.73 34.96 -70.18
N GLY A 143 -47.23 36.12 -70.56
CA GLY A 143 -48.02 37.15 -71.21
C GLY A 143 -49.01 37.88 -70.29
N ARG A 144 -50.20 38.18 -70.83
CA ARG A 144 -51.30 38.84 -70.06
C ARG A 144 -52.28 37.83 -69.45
N SER A 145 -51.83 36.61 -69.17
CA SER A 145 -52.64 35.54 -68.60
C SER A 145 -52.81 35.72 -67.08
N HIS A 146 -53.97 35.30 -66.60
CA HIS A 146 -54.24 35.24 -65.15
C HIS A 146 -54.40 33.80 -64.75
N LEU A 147 -53.63 33.43 -63.69
CA LEU A 147 -53.72 32.15 -62.97
C LEU A 147 -53.87 32.43 -61.48
N SER A 148 -54.81 31.80 -60.89
CA SER A 148 -54.93 31.81 -59.43
C SER A 148 -54.52 30.46 -58.92
N TRP A 149 -53.60 30.44 -57.94
CA TRP A 149 -53.23 29.25 -57.18
C TRP A 149 -53.77 29.40 -55.76
N TYR A 150 -54.54 28.42 -55.30
CA TYR A 150 -55.21 28.50 -54.03
C TYR A 150 -54.27 28.20 -52.88
N THR A 151 -54.47 28.87 -51.72
CA THR A 151 -53.62 28.81 -50.55
C THR A 151 -54.44 28.42 -49.30
N SER A 152 -53.76 28.12 -48.23
CA SER A 152 -54.30 27.87 -46.88
C SER A 152 -54.79 29.13 -46.15
N ASN A 153 -54.59 30.33 -46.70
CA ASN A 153 -55.03 31.63 -46.16
C ASN A 153 -54.63 31.85 -44.67
N GLY A 154 -53.35 32.07 -44.43
CA GLY A 154 -52.80 32.50 -43.14
C GLY A 154 -52.46 31.39 -42.12
N ALA A 155 -52.66 30.13 -42.46
CA ALA A 155 -52.21 29.00 -41.65
C ALA A 155 -51.08 28.29 -42.41
N ASP A 156 -49.93 28.15 -41.75
CA ASP A 156 -48.89 27.23 -42.21
C ASP A 156 -49.37 25.81 -41.91
N ASN A 157 -49.92 25.16 -42.91
CA ASN A 157 -50.51 23.81 -42.79
C ASN A 157 -49.60 22.74 -43.39
N TYR A 158 -48.44 23.17 -43.96
CA TYR A 158 -47.43 22.27 -44.45
C TYR A 158 -46.02 22.66 -43.87
N PRO A 159 -45.64 22.13 -42.75
CA PRO A 159 -44.41 22.50 -42.03
C PRO A 159 -43.13 22.14 -42.78
N GLY A 160 -43.21 21.38 -43.88
CA GLY A 160 -42.07 20.97 -44.71
C GLY A 160 -41.69 21.96 -45.83
N GLY A 161 -42.30 23.13 -45.92
CA GLY A 161 -42.03 24.07 -46.98
C GLY A 161 -42.51 25.50 -46.73
N SER A 162 -42.42 26.36 -47.74
CA SER A 162 -42.79 27.76 -47.63
C SER A 162 -43.32 28.27 -48.98
N LEU A 163 -44.25 29.23 -48.95
CA LEU A 163 -44.82 29.92 -50.09
C LEU A 163 -43.94 31.09 -50.50
N TYR A 164 -43.74 31.26 -51.81
CA TYR A 164 -42.99 32.38 -52.39
C TYR A 164 -43.80 33.02 -53.57
N LEU A 165 -43.79 34.31 -53.53
CA LEU A 165 -44.42 35.12 -54.59
C LEU A 165 -43.37 35.95 -55.33
N GLY A 166 -43.54 36.12 -56.64
CA GLY A 166 -42.65 36.93 -57.44
C GLY A 166 -43.36 37.49 -58.71
N CYS A 167 -42.90 38.62 -59.23
CA CYS A 167 -43.35 39.13 -60.55
C CYS A 167 -42.42 38.64 -61.64
N LEU A 168 -42.88 38.62 -62.87
CA LEU A 168 -42.04 38.34 -64.03
C LEU A 168 -40.88 39.36 -64.10
N ASN A 169 -39.63 38.88 -63.96
CA ASN A 169 -38.39 39.66 -63.94
C ASN A 169 -38.09 40.44 -62.64
N CYS A 170 -38.69 40.12 -61.51
CA CYS A 170 -38.30 40.64 -60.18
C CYS A 170 -37.84 39.53 -59.20
N SER A 171 -37.30 39.96 -58.04
CA SER A 171 -36.86 39.05 -56.99
C SER A 171 -38.04 38.35 -56.34
N TRP A 172 -37.80 37.11 -55.98
CA TRP A 172 -38.72 36.35 -55.10
C TRP A 172 -38.79 36.94 -53.71
N GLY A 173 -39.97 36.95 -53.15
CA GLY A 173 -40.21 37.29 -51.70
C GLY A 173 -41.09 36.26 -51.05
N THR A 174 -40.88 36.01 -49.78
CA THR A 174 -41.84 35.23 -48.99
C THR A 174 -43.07 36.09 -48.69
N ASP A 175 -44.29 35.55 -48.92
CA ASP A 175 -45.49 36.27 -48.54
C ASP A 175 -45.72 36.18 -47.04
N THR A 176 -45.39 37.26 -46.33
CA THR A 176 -45.61 37.39 -44.88
C THR A 176 -46.98 38.04 -44.56
N LEU A 177 -47.70 38.52 -45.57
CA LEU A 177 -48.99 39.23 -45.36
C LEU A 177 -50.19 38.29 -45.37
N HIS A 178 -50.13 37.25 -46.19
CA HIS A 178 -51.23 36.32 -46.32
C HIS A 178 -50.95 34.97 -45.63
N GLY A 179 -49.65 34.68 -45.33
CA GLY A 179 -49.19 33.48 -44.65
C GLY A 179 -49.88 32.19 -45.09
N GLY A 180 -49.18 31.12 -45.17
CA GLY A 180 -49.77 29.84 -45.53
C GLY A 180 -49.04 29.20 -46.73
N ASP A 181 -49.59 28.06 -47.16
CA ASP A 181 -49.00 27.26 -48.23
C ASP A 181 -49.93 27.20 -49.44
N PHE A 182 -49.35 27.07 -50.62
CA PHE A 182 -50.13 26.74 -51.82
C PHE A 182 -50.67 25.32 -51.69
N ALA A 183 -51.91 25.13 -52.18
CA ALA A 183 -52.54 23.82 -52.25
C ALA A 183 -51.92 23.00 -53.39
N PHE A 184 -51.24 21.93 -53.01
CA PHE A 184 -50.51 21.06 -53.92
C PHE A 184 -50.57 19.59 -53.48
N GLN A 185 -50.31 18.70 -54.43
CA GLN A 185 -50.03 17.28 -54.17
C GLN A 185 -48.91 16.84 -55.10
N THR A 186 -48.02 15.99 -54.56
CA THR A 186 -46.96 15.34 -55.33
C THR A 186 -47.19 13.83 -55.38
N TRP A 187 -47.00 13.25 -56.58
CA TRP A 187 -47.26 11.83 -56.80
C TRP A 187 -46.03 11.17 -57.39
N VAL A 188 -45.61 10.05 -56.73
CA VAL A 188 -44.36 9.36 -57.00
C VAL A 188 -44.66 7.92 -57.40
N ILE A 189 -44.00 7.48 -58.48
CA ILE A 189 -44.03 6.10 -58.94
C ILE A 189 -42.85 5.35 -58.33
N GLY A 190 -43.15 4.15 -57.78
CA GLY A 190 -42.14 3.31 -57.15
C GLY A 190 -41.58 3.87 -55.82
N GLY A 191 -42.40 4.72 -55.18
CA GLY A 191 -42.04 5.30 -53.88
C GLY A 191 -41.86 4.26 -52.80
N SER A 192 -40.76 4.35 -52.09
CA SER A 192 -40.54 3.63 -50.83
C SER A 192 -40.45 4.62 -49.68
N ALA A 193 -41.26 4.39 -48.66
CA ALA A 193 -41.09 5.13 -47.41
C ALA A 193 -39.68 4.86 -46.86
N PRO A 194 -39.05 5.81 -46.16
CA PRO A 194 -37.85 5.53 -45.38
C PRO A 194 -38.10 4.34 -44.47
N PRO A 195 -37.12 3.43 -44.26
CA PRO A 195 -37.26 2.40 -43.27
C PRO A 195 -37.58 3.05 -41.91
N PRO A 196 -38.41 2.41 -41.06
CA PRO A 196 -38.65 2.94 -39.72
C PRO A 196 -37.36 3.00 -38.93
N ASN A 197 -37.15 4.10 -38.22
CA ASN A 197 -36.00 4.31 -37.38
C ASN A 197 -35.77 3.14 -36.41
N GLN A 198 -34.57 2.59 -36.39
CA GLN A 198 -34.18 1.48 -35.54
C GLN A 198 -33.48 1.99 -34.26
N ALA A 199 -33.59 1.23 -33.18
CA ALA A 199 -32.89 1.59 -31.96
C ALA A 199 -31.37 1.35 -32.10
N PRO A 200 -30.52 2.17 -31.49
CA PRO A 200 -29.09 1.93 -31.46
C PRO A 200 -28.79 0.63 -30.70
N ILE A 201 -27.64 0.05 -30.95
CA ILE A 201 -27.10 -1.09 -30.21
C ILE A 201 -25.94 -0.58 -29.37
N VAL A 202 -25.89 -0.96 -28.09
CA VAL A 202 -24.79 -0.67 -27.19
C VAL A 202 -24.43 -1.93 -26.39
N ALA A 203 -23.14 -2.23 -26.29
CA ALA A 203 -22.65 -3.39 -25.58
C ALA A 203 -21.42 -3.02 -24.74
N ALA A 204 -21.29 -3.62 -23.56
CA ALA A 204 -20.08 -3.59 -22.76
C ALA A 204 -19.23 -4.85 -23.05
N ASP A 205 -17.90 -4.72 -22.99
CA ASP A 205 -16.99 -5.83 -23.24
C ASP A 205 -17.10 -6.92 -22.15
N SER A 206 -17.59 -6.57 -20.96
CA SER A 206 -17.84 -7.49 -19.86
C SER A 206 -19.07 -7.06 -19.07
N SER A 207 -19.75 -8.01 -18.45
CA SER A 207 -20.83 -7.76 -17.48
C SER A 207 -20.32 -7.44 -16.06
N THR A 208 -19.01 -7.65 -15.81
CA THR A 208 -18.38 -7.39 -14.51
C THR A 208 -17.00 -6.78 -14.70
N LEU A 209 -16.63 -5.87 -13.81
CA LEU A 209 -15.32 -5.25 -13.71
C LEU A 209 -14.89 -5.31 -12.24
N ASN A 210 -13.76 -5.97 -11.97
CA ASN A 210 -13.19 -6.01 -10.62
C ASN A 210 -11.86 -5.28 -10.61
N VAL A 211 -11.68 -4.37 -9.68
CA VAL A 211 -10.43 -3.64 -9.44
C VAL A 211 -10.11 -3.65 -7.95
N ASN A 212 -8.86 -3.43 -7.60
CA ASN A 212 -8.48 -3.15 -6.22
C ASN A 212 -8.82 -1.69 -5.88
N GLU A 213 -9.07 -1.43 -4.62
CA GLU A 213 -9.20 -0.06 -4.10
C GLU A 213 -7.99 0.79 -4.51
N GLY A 214 -8.13 2.09 -4.52
CA GLY A 214 -7.12 3.00 -5.03
C GLY A 214 -6.92 2.97 -6.54
N THR A 215 -7.58 2.05 -7.27
CA THR A 215 -7.52 1.94 -8.72
C THR A 215 -8.80 2.45 -9.36
N ALA A 216 -8.70 3.43 -10.26
CA ALA A 216 -9.85 3.92 -11.02
C ALA A 216 -10.36 2.82 -11.96
N PRO A 217 -11.64 2.38 -11.81
CA PRO A 217 -12.20 1.37 -12.70
C PRO A 217 -12.42 1.93 -14.10
N THR A 218 -12.11 1.13 -15.12
CA THR A 218 -12.32 1.46 -16.53
C THR A 218 -13.00 0.30 -17.24
N MET A 219 -14.02 0.60 -18.06
CA MET A 219 -14.73 -0.37 -18.90
C MET A 219 -14.79 0.16 -20.32
N THR A 220 -14.74 -0.74 -21.29
CA THR A 220 -14.89 -0.43 -22.71
C THR A 220 -16.07 -1.19 -23.30
N GLY A 221 -16.47 -0.75 -24.49
CA GLY A 221 -17.53 -1.40 -25.23
C GLY A 221 -17.75 -0.77 -26.59
N THR A 222 -18.80 -1.18 -27.26
CA THR A 222 -19.15 -0.76 -28.61
C THR A 222 -20.55 -0.19 -28.69
N PHE A 223 -20.77 0.65 -29.68
CA PHE A 223 -22.11 1.11 -30.05
C PHE A 223 -22.24 1.22 -31.55
N SER A 224 -23.46 1.08 -32.06
CA SER A 224 -23.77 1.30 -33.49
C SER A 224 -25.24 1.61 -33.66
N ASP A 225 -25.52 2.43 -34.65
CA ASP A 225 -26.86 2.69 -35.16
C ASP A 225 -26.99 2.17 -36.61
N ALA A 226 -28.09 1.46 -36.88
CA ALA A 226 -28.28 0.83 -38.20
C ALA A 226 -28.69 1.83 -39.29
N ASP A 227 -29.31 2.94 -38.91
CA ASP A 227 -29.78 3.99 -39.81
C ASP A 227 -28.72 5.07 -40.03
N GLY A 228 -27.62 5.00 -39.21
CA GLY A 228 -26.50 5.92 -39.25
C GLY A 228 -26.70 7.20 -38.45
N ASP A 229 -27.68 7.20 -37.55
CA ASP A 229 -28.00 8.33 -36.68
C ASP A 229 -26.89 8.59 -35.66
N THR A 230 -26.80 9.84 -35.24
CA THR A 230 -25.83 10.21 -34.20
C THR A 230 -26.26 9.68 -32.87
N VAL A 231 -25.46 8.79 -32.26
CA VAL A 231 -25.73 8.19 -30.95
C VAL A 231 -25.08 9.00 -29.84
N SER A 232 -25.88 9.44 -28.87
CA SER A 232 -25.40 10.03 -27.65
C SER A 232 -25.31 8.97 -26.55
N LEU A 233 -24.16 8.95 -25.80
CA LEU A 233 -23.95 8.01 -24.69
C LEU A 233 -23.99 8.74 -23.36
N THR A 234 -24.72 8.17 -22.40
CA THR A 234 -24.77 8.65 -21.02
C THR A 234 -24.59 7.49 -20.05
N ALA A 235 -24.08 7.76 -18.84
CA ALA A 235 -23.94 6.78 -17.78
C ALA A 235 -24.69 7.26 -16.51
N ASN A 236 -25.27 6.33 -15.75
CA ASN A 236 -25.91 6.64 -14.47
C ASN A 236 -24.90 6.95 -13.36
N ALA A 237 -23.64 6.50 -13.52
CA ALA A 237 -22.51 6.77 -12.61
C ALA A 237 -21.21 6.81 -13.41
N GLY A 238 -20.22 7.58 -12.94
CA GLY A 238 -18.96 7.78 -13.64
C GLY A 238 -19.10 8.60 -14.92
N LYS A 239 -18.11 8.50 -15.82
CA LYS A 239 -18.05 9.22 -17.08
C LYS A 239 -17.87 8.25 -18.23
N VAL A 240 -18.78 8.30 -19.24
CA VAL A 240 -18.62 7.61 -20.51
C VAL A 240 -18.11 8.59 -21.57
N THR A 241 -17.19 8.11 -22.41
CA THR A 241 -16.59 8.90 -23.50
C THR A 241 -16.68 8.06 -24.78
N PRO A 242 -17.49 8.48 -25.78
CA PRO A 242 -17.58 7.79 -27.06
C PRO A 242 -16.40 8.15 -27.98
N SER A 243 -16.08 7.22 -28.89
CA SER A 243 -15.18 7.41 -30.05
C SER A 243 -15.93 6.96 -31.29
N GLY A 244 -16.43 7.93 -32.05
CA GLY A 244 -17.34 7.76 -33.19
C GLY A 244 -18.63 8.54 -32.99
N THR A 245 -19.47 8.62 -34.02
CA THR A 245 -20.74 9.36 -34.00
C THR A 245 -21.95 8.47 -34.14
N SER A 246 -22.07 7.68 -35.22
CA SER A 246 -23.15 6.70 -35.43
C SER A 246 -22.73 5.28 -35.07
N SER A 247 -21.44 5.01 -34.97
CA SER A 247 -20.88 3.74 -34.55
C SER A 247 -19.46 3.95 -34.03
N GLY A 248 -19.01 3.06 -33.14
CA GLY A 248 -17.67 3.16 -32.59
C GLY A 248 -17.50 2.40 -31.30
N THR A 249 -16.52 2.83 -30.54
CA THR A 249 -16.24 2.32 -29.20
C THR A 249 -16.54 3.38 -28.14
N TRP A 250 -16.70 2.95 -26.92
CA TRP A 250 -16.79 3.86 -25.77
C TRP A 250 -15.86 3.38 -24.66
N SER A 251 -15.42 4.32 -23.85
CA SER A 251 -14.74 4.05 -22.60
C SER A 251 -15.50 4.70 -21.44
N TRP A 252 -15.61 3.98 -20.35
CA TRP A 252 -16.18 4.47 -19.09
C TRP A 252 -15.13 4.44 -18.01
N THR A 253 -15.14 5.44 -17.12
CA THR A 253 -14.29 5.50 -15.93
C THR A 253 -15.01 6.19 -14.79
N GLN A 254 -14.59 5.86 -13.58
CA GLN A 254 -15.03 6.48 -12.33
C GLN A 254 -13.81 6.74 -11.44
N ALA A 255 -13.93 7.62 -10.45
CA ALA A 255 -12.90 7.79 -9.43
C ALA A 255 -12.64 6.46 -8.71
N ALA A 256 -11.40 6.26 -8.28
CA ALA A 256 -11.04 5.12 -7.43
C ALA A 256 -11.91 5.13 -6.16
N SER A 257 -12.26 3.96 -5.67
CA SER A 257 -12.92 3.79 -4.38
C SER A 257 -11.88 3.46 -3.33
N ASP A 258 -12.06 3.98 -2.15
CA ASP A 258 -11.26 3.69 -0.97
C ASP A 258 -11.70 2.36 -0.33
N GLU A 259 -13.01 2.19 -0.21
CA GLU A 259 -13.60 1.05 0.44
C GLU A 259 -14.07 0.00 -0.56
N PRO A 260 -14.24 -1.27 -0.12
CA PRO A 260 -14.92 -2.27 -0.92
C PRO A 260 -16.30 -1.79 -1.34
N ALA A 261 -16.53 -1.66 -2.64
CA ALA A 261 -17.78 -1.13 -3.19
C ALA A 261 -18.25 -1.95 -4.40
N SER A 262 -19.54 -1.94 -4.64
CA SER A 262 -20.15 -2.54 -5.83
C SER A 262 -21.16 -1.57 -6.42
N GLN A 263 -20.91 -1.14 -7.66
CA GLN A 263 -21.72 -0.16 -8.38
C GLN A 263 -22.30 -0.78 -9.64
N ALA A 264 -23.64 -0.82 -9.74
CA ALA A 264 -24.30 -1.15 -11.00
C ALA A 264 -24.22 0.07 -11.94
N VAL A 265 -23.63 -0.12 -13.11
CA VAL A 265 -23.47 0.90 -14.14
C VAL A 265 -24.34 0.56 -15.34
N THR A 266 -25.07 1.56 -15.83
CA THR A 266 -25.89 1.49 -17.02
C THR A 266 -25.39 2.55 -18.02
N ILE A 267 -24.92 2.12 -19.17
CA ILE A 267 -24.64 2.98 -20.31
C ILE A 267 -25.89 3.02 -21.19
N LYS A 268 -26.45 4.21 -21.39
CA LYS A 268 -27.56 4.44 -22.30
C LYS A 268 -27.07 5.02 -23.59
N ALA A 269 -27.57 4.49 -24.72
CA ALA A 269 -27.40 4.99 -26.06
C ALA A 269 -28.73 5.53 -26.58
N ASP A 270 -28.74 6.77 -27.07
CA ASP A 270 -29.92 7.48 -27.57
C ASP A 270 -29.61 8.01 -28.99
N ASP A 271 -30.44 7.68 -29.95
CA ASP A 271 -30.32 8.07 -31.36
C ASP A 271 -30.88 9.48 -31.67
N GLY A 272 -31.51 10.13 -30.67
CA GLY A 272 -32.18 11.43 -30.85
C GLY A 272 -33.55 11.36 -31.52
N HIS A 273 -34.01 10.18 -31.91
CA HIS A 273 -35.30 9.92 -32.55
C HIS A 273 -36.31 9.20 -31.65
N GLY A 274 -35.98 9.07 -30.34
CA GLY A 274 -36.86 8.51 -29.33
C GLY A 274 -36.57 7.04 -28.99
N ASN A 275 -35.61 6.42 -29.64
CA ASN A 275 -35.18 5.05 -29.33
C ASN A 275 -33.95 5.05 -28.44
N VAL A 276 -33.98 4.20 -27.40
CA VAL A 276 -32.91 4.09 -26.40
C VAL A 276 -32.54 2.63 -26.19
N ALA A 277 -31.25 2.33 -26.21
CA ALA A 277 -30.70 1.05 -25.79
C ALA A 277 -29.84 1.20 -24.54
N SER A 278 -29.57 0.10 -23.83
CA SER A 278 -28.76 0.12 -22.62
C SER A 278 -27.86 -1.09 -22.52
N ALA A 279 -26.60 -0.85 -22.09
CA ALA A 279 -25.67 -1.88 -21.68
C ALA A 279 -25.44 -1.76 -20.16
N ASN A 280 -25.44 -2.89 -19.46
CA ASN A 280 -25.28 -2.92 -18.01
C ASN A 280 -24.04 -3.74 -17.63
N PHE A 281 -23.31 -3.27 -16.62
CA PHE A 281 -22.26 -4.02 -15.97
C PHE A 281 -22.15 -3.64 -14.50
N THR A 282 -21.47 -4.46 -13.71
CA THR A 282 -21.17 -4.17 -12.30
C THR A 282 -19.68 -3.88 -12.17
N ALA A 283 -19.33 -2.71 -11.63
CA ALA A 283 -17.97 -2.38 -11.22
C ALA A 283 -17.84 -2.65 -9.71
N THR A 284 -16.87 -3.49 -9.35
CA THR A 284 -16.60 -3.87 -7.96
C THR A 284 -15.17 -3.45 -7.59
N SER A 285 -15.02 -2.72 -6.49
CA SER A 285 -13.76 -2.46 -5.82
C SER A 285 -13.60 -3.45 -4.66
N THR A 286 -12.40 -4.01 -4.50
CA THR A 286 -12.06 -4.91 -3.39
C THR A 286 -10.97 -4.29 -2.55
N GLY A 287 -11.14 -4.29 -1.23
CA GLY A 287 -10.15 -3.82 -0.27
C GLY A 287 -8.84 -4.61 -0.38
N VAL A 288 -7.73 -3.96 -0.15
CA VAL A 288 -6.38 -4.51 -0.20
C VAL A 288 -5.69 -4.26 1.14
N ALA A 289 -5.30 -5.34 1.81
CA ALA A 289 -4.56 -5.22 3.06
C ALA A 289 -3.32 -4.33 2.92
N PRO A 290 -3.04 -3.44 3.87
CA PRO A 290 -1.88 -2.58 3.82
C PRO A 290 -0.57 -3.37 3.83
N THR A 291 0.41 -2.89 3.10
CA THR A 291 1.78 -3.40 3.14
C THR A 291 2.49 -2.88 4.36
N VAL A 292 2.93 -3.78 5.25
CA VAL A 292 3.56 -3.42 6.52
C VAL A 292 5.06 -3.70 6.48
N THR A 293 5.84 -2.79 7.02
CA THR A 293 7.30 -2.94 7.14
C THR A 293 7.77 -2.66 8.56
N ILE A 294 8.84 -3.35 8.97
CA ILE A 294 9.52 -3.14 10.26
C ILE A 294 10.92 -2.59 9.98
N SER A 295 11.32 -1.55 10.68
CA SER A 295 12.68 -1.02 10.68
C SER A 295 13.24 -0.94 12.10
N ARG A 296 14.57 -1.03 12.26
CA ARG A 296 15.23 -0.78 13.54
C ARG A 296 15.46 0.72 13.72
N ALA A 297 15.15 1.22 14.89
CA ALA A 297 15.62 2.54 15.30
C ALA A 297 17.12 2.41 15.64
N SER A 298 18.00 2.83 14.73
CA SER A 298 19.45 2.83 14.97
C SER A 298 19.84 4.06 15.77
N SER A 299 20.45 3.84 16.93
CA SER A 299 20.98 4.94 17.76
C SER A 299 22.35 5.45 17.32
N THR A 300 23.03 4.82 16.33
CA THR A 300 24.46 5.11 16.09
C THR A 300 24.97 5.04 14.65
N LEU A 301 24.16 4.79 13.63
CA LEU A 301 24.64 4.76 12.24
C LEU A 301 23.79 5.62 11.32
N THR A 302 24.39 6.71 10.84
CA THR A 302 23.95 7.48 9.70
C THR A 302 23.83 6.58 8.46
N SER A 303 22.61 6.55 7.87
CA SER A 303 22.30 6.01 6.54
C SER A 303 22.77 4.58 6.21
N ALA A 304 22.12 3.59 6.83
CA ALA A 304 21.80 2.35 6.14
C ALA A 304 20.39 1.92 6.61
N SER A 305 19.41 2.12 5.76
CA SER A 305 18.14 1.41 5.85
C SER A 305 18.47 -0.06 5.74
N LEU A 306 18.63 -0.72 6.88
CA LEU A 306 18.77 -2.17 6.91
C LEU A 306 17.49 -2.76 6.37
N SER A 307 17.62 -3.69 5.44
CA SER A 307 16.55 -4.46 4.84
C SER A 307 15.48 -4.78 5.89
N THR A 308 14.29 -4.33 5.64
CA THR A 308 13.11 -4.61 6.40
C THR A 308 12.99 -6.11 6.64
N ASN A 309 12.82 -6.53 7.89
CA ASN A 309 12.54 -7.91 8.31
C ASN A 309 13.71 -8.92 8.33
N ALA A 310 14.96 -8.52 8.11
CA ALA A 310 16.09 -9.42 8.26
C ALA A 310 16.29 -9.79 9.74
N PRO A 311 16.48 -11.07 10.08
CA PRO A 311 16.81 -11.51 11.44
C PRO A 311 18.08 -10.83 11.95
N PHE A 312 18.15 -10.52 13.23
CA PHE A 312 19.34 -9.96 13.88
C PHE A 312 19.49 -10.44 15.32
N SER A 313 20.69 -10.26 15.88
CA SER A 313 20.96 -10.55 17.28
C SER A 313 20.99 -9.26 18.10
N SER A 314 20.52 -9.35 19.36
CA SER A 314 20.62 -8.31 20.37
C SER A 314 21.08 -8.95 21.68
N PRO A 315 22.09 -8.40 22.38
CA PRO A 315 22.38 -8.87 23.73
C PRO A 315 21.14 -8.76 24.62
N GLU A 316 20.96 -9.70 25.51
CA GLU A 316 19.98 -9.58 26.59
C GLU A 316 20.26 -8.33 27.45
N GLY A 317 19.28 -7.86 28.16
CA GLY A 317 19.37 -6.60 28.90
C GLY A 317 19.45 -5.35 28.02
N THR A 318 19.57 -5.50 26.68
CA THR A 318 19.65 -4.38 25.74
C THR A 318 18.30 -4.16 25.04
N ALA A 319 17.77 -2.94 25.13
CA ALA A 319 16.49 -2.60 24.53
C ALA A 319 16.54 -2.69 22.99
N VAL A 320 15.62 -3.43 22.41
CA VAL A 320 15.35 -3.54 20.98
C VAL A 320 14.25 -2.54 20.62
N ASN A 321 14.60 -1.54 19.81
CA ASN A 321 13.66 -0.52 19.37
C ASN A 321 13.28 -0.77 17.91
N LEU A 322 11.98 -0.90 17.64
CA LEU A 322 11.39 -1.19 16.33
C LEU A 322 10.43 -0.07 15.93
N ASN A 323 10.42 0.26 14.65
CA ASN A 323 9.45 1.15 14.04
C ASN A 323 8.70 0.39 12.95
N GLY A 324 7.39 0.41 13.02
CA GLY A 324 6.49 -0.08 11.99
C GLY A 324 6.03 1.06 11.09
N SER A 325 5.85 0.76 9.82
CA SER A 325 5.15 1.63 8.88
C SER A 325 4.26 0.80 7.97
N ALA A 326 3.18 1.40 7.53
CA ALA A 326 2.24 0.77 6.61
C ALA A 326 1.96 1.70 5.43
N SER A 327 1.56 1.10 4.31
CA SER A 327 1.09 1.82 3.13
C SER A 327 0.02 1.01 2.42
N SER A 328 -1.02 1.68 1.92
CA SER A 328 -2.08 1.12 1.10
C SER A 328 -1.99 1.64 -0.34
N PRO A 329 -2.50 0.91 -1.34
CA PRO A 329 -2.75 1.44 -2.67
C PRO A 329 -3.73 2.63 -2.67
N SER A 330 -4.64 2.72 -1.69
CA SER A 330 -5.53 3.85 -1.53
C SER A 330 -4.80 5.08 -0.97
N ALA A 331 -5.02 6.23 -1.59
CA ALA A 331 -4.50 7.51 -1.10
C ALA A 331 -5.26 7.99 0.15
N GLU A 332 -6.52 7.59 0.30
CA GLU A 332 -7.39 7.95 1.42
C GLU A 332 -6.95 7.21 2.67
N ASP A 333 -6.71 5.88 2.62
CA ASP A 333 -6.10 5.09 3.69
C ASP A 333 -4.79 5.70 4.19
N ASN A 334 -3.90 6.05 3.23
CA ASN A 334 -2.61 6.65 3.58
C ASN A 334 -2.78 8.03 4.27
N SER A 335 -3.86 8.74 3.97
CA SER A 335 -4.20 10.02 4.57
C SER A 335 -4.90 9.87 5.93
N ALA A 336 -5.79 8.88 6.07
CA ALA A 336 -6.45 8.52 7.33
C ALA A 336 -5.45 7.94 8.32
N GLY A 337 -4.45 7.20 7.82
CA GLY A 337 -3.42 6.54 8.60
C GLY A 337 -3.85 5.15 9.06
N PHE A 338 -2.98 4.51 9.84
CA PHE A 338 -3.15 3.11 10.22
C PHE A 338 -3.15 2.97 11.73
N THR A 339 -3.94 2.02 12.23
CA THR A 339 -3.85 1.57 13.62
C THR A 339 -2.88 0.39 13.72
N TYR A 340 -2.07 0.37 14.76
CA TYR A 340 -1.02 -0.64 14.93
C TYR A 340 -1.25 -1.52 16.13
N SER A 341 -0.86 -2.79 16.00
CA SER A 341 -0.82 -3.75 17.11
C SER A 341 0.46 -4.58 17.00
N TRP A 342 1.25 -4.59 18.06
CA TRP A 342 2.45 -5.40 18.20
C TRP A 342 2.21 -6.60 19.10
N SER A 343 2.81 -7.71 18.77
CA SER A 343 2.97 -8.87 19.62
C SER A 343 4.41 -9.39 19.52
N VAL A 344 5.00 -9.74 20.65
CA VAL A 344 6.30 -10.41 20.73
C VAL A 344 6.13 -11.74 21.44
N THR A 345 6.74 -12.77 20.88
CA THR A 345 6.87 -14.06 21.54
C THR A 345 8.33 -14.38 21.80
N LYS A 346 8.67 -15.00 22.94
CA LYS A 346 9.96 -15.67 23.20
C LYS A 346 9.73 -17.17 23.07
N ASP A 347 10.43 -17.83 22.16
CA ASP A 347 10.33 -19.29 21.91
C ASP A 347 8.88 -19.78 21.75
N GLY A 348 8.04 -18.95 21.11
CA GLY A 348 6.63 -19.22 20.86
C GLY A 348 5.68 -18.86 22.00
N VAL A 349 6.18 -18.44 23.16
CA VAL A 349 5.38 -17.99 24.29
C VAL A 349 5.20 -16.46 24.26
N SER A 350 4.01 -15.96 24.61
CA SER A 350 3.75 -14.51 24.63
C SER A 350 4.71 -13.78 25.57
N TYR A 351 5.35 -12.72 25.05
CA TYR A 351 6.36 -11.95 25.77
C TYR A 351 5.97 -10.49 25.98
N GLY A 352 5.40 -9.83 24.96
CA GLY A 352 5.02 -8.43 25.05
C GLY A 352 4.05 -8.00 23.98
N THR A 353 3.37 -6.86 24.18
CA THR A 353 2.42 -6.25 23.25
C THR A 353 2.56 -4.74 23.23
N GLY A 354 2.11 -4.10 22.12
CA GLY A 354 2.09 -2.65 21.97
C GLY A 354 1.07 -2.20 20.93
N SER A 355 0.76 -0.89 20.88
CA SER A 355 -0.27 -0.34 19.99
C SER A 355 0.18 0.93 19.25
N ALA A 356 1.42 1.37 19.40
CA ALA A 356 1.96 2.51 18.68
C ALA A 356 2.73 2.08 17.43
N ALA A 357 2.99 3.00 16.50
CA ALA A 357 3.85 2.71 15.35
C ALA A 357 5.28 2.31 15.77
N SER A 358 5.79 2.83 16.88
CA SER A 358 7.05 2.42 17.49
C SER A 358 6.82 1.49 18.67
N PHE A 359 7.68 0.49 18.81
CA PHE A 359 7.61 -0.49 19.87
C PHE A 359 9.02 -0.82 20.40
N SER A 360 9.14 -1.09 21.70
CA SER A 360 10.39 -1.47 22.33
C SER A 360 10.17 -2.63 23.29
N PHE A 361 11.12 -3.58 23.27
CA PHE A 361 11.19 -4.64 24.26
C PHE A 361 12.66 -4.92 24.60
N THR A 362 12.93 -5.53 25.74
CA THR A 362 14.28 -5.91 26.18
C THR A 362 14.30 -7.43 26.34
N PRO A 363 15.12 -8.16 25.57
CA PRO A 363 15.35 -9.57 25.85
C PRO A 363 15.80 -9.74 27.30
N ASN A 364 15.20 -10.65 28.03
CA ASN A 364 15.48 -10.91 29.44
C ASN A 364 16.30 -12.18 29.66
N ASP A 365 16.72 -12.80 28.59
CA ASP A 365 17.42 -14.08 28.54
C ASP A 365 17.73 -14.40 27.07
N GLU A 366 18.61 -15.35 26.76
CA GLU A 366 18.83 -15.81 25.39
C GLU A 366 17.55 -16.45 24.84
N GLY A 367 17.51 -16.70 23.52
CA GLY A 367 16.35 -17.33 22.87
C GLY A 367 15.92 -16.60 21.60
N THR A 368 14.82 -17.07 21.03
CA THR A 368 14.26 -16.53 19.79
C THR A 368 13.04 -15.67 20.08
N TYR A 369 13.19 -14.37 19.85
CA TYR A 369 12.10 -13.41 19.95
C TYR A 369 11.53 -13.13 18.56
N VAL A 370 10.22 -13.32 18.36
CA VAL A 370 9.53 -12.97 17.13
C VAL A 370 8.61 -11.80 17.40
N ALA A 371 8.98 -10.63 16.89
CA ALA A 371 8.16 -9.42 16.95
C ALA A 371 7.31 -9.31 15.69
N THR A 372 5.99 -9.30 15.85
CA THR A 372 5.01 -9.17 14.76
C THR A 372 4.23 -7.88 14.96
N ILE A 373 4.12 -7.10 13.89
CA ILE A 373 3.24 -5.94 13.80
C ILE A 373 2.07 -6.26 12.87
N GLN A 374 0.90 -5.84 13.25
CA GLN A 374 -0.28 -5.75 12.43
C GLN A 374 -0.63 -4.28 12.24
N ALA A 375 -0.92 -3.87 11.01
CA ALA A 375 -1.50 -2.57 10.71
C ALA A 375 -2.90 -2.78 10.13
N THR A 376 -3.84 -1.96 10.55
CA THR A 376 -5.23 -1.97 10.09
C THR A 376 -5.53 -0.59 9.52
N ASP A 377 -6.05 -0.52 8.29
CA ASP A 377 -6.58 0.70 7.67
C ASP A 377 -7.95 1.08 8.26
N ASP A 378 -8.56 2.15 7.79
CA ASP A 378 -9.88 2.59 8.24
C ASP A 378 -11.02 1.74 7.66
N GLY A 379 -10.79 1.03 6.53
CA GLY A 379 -11.67 -0.01 5.98
C GLY A 379 -11.67 -1.32 6.77
N GLY A 380 -10.77 -1.48 7.73
CA GLY A 380 -10.64 -2.67 8.57
C GLY A 380 -9.81 -3.80 7.94
N MET A 381 -9.15 -3.55 6.80
CA MET A 381 -8.23 -4.51 6.21
C MET A 381 -6.93 -4.55 7.00
N THR A 382 -6.34 -5.73 7.13
CA THR A 382 -5.17 -5.92 7.98
C THR A 382 -3.99 -6.50 7.23
N GLY A 383 -2.84 -5.82 7.34
CA GLY A 383 -1.55 -6.32 6.90
C GLY A 383 -0.66 -6.69 8.09
N THR A 384 0.25 -7.61 7.91
CA THR A 384 1.18 -8.04 8.96
C THR A 384 2.61 -8.13 8.46
N SER A 385 3.54 -7.94 9.40
CA SER A 385 4.97 -8.14 9.17
C SER A 385 5.62 -8.64 10.44
N SER A 386 6.71 -9.40 10.34
CA SER A 386 7.43 -9.90 11.50
C SER A 386 8.94 -9.86 11.31
N VAL A 387 9.67 -9.75 12.42
CA VAL A 387 11.12 -9.82 12.47
C VAL A 387 11.54 -10.75 13.60
N THR A 388 12.56 -11.55 13.33
CA THR A 388 13.17 -12.44 14.34
C THR A 388 14.37 -11.74 14.97
N VAL A 389 14.41 -11.72 16.30
CA VAL A 389 15.52 -11.22 17.11
C VAL A 389 16.06 -12.38 17.94
N THR A 390 17.33 -12.69 17.77
CA THR A 390 18.02 -13.67 18.64
C THR A 390 18.55 -12.93 19.86
N GLY A 391 18.01 -13.20 21.04
CA GLY A 391 18.62 -12.81 22.31
C GLY A 391 19.96 -13.53 22.45
N ALA A 392 21.01 -12.79 22.70
CA ALA A 392 22.33 -13.35 22.91
C ALA A 392 22.70 -13.23 24.38
N ASN A 393 23.13 -14.34 24.96
CA ASN A 393 23.66 -14.38 26.33
C ASN A 393 24.80 -13.34 26.53
N VAL A 394 24.80 -12.70 27.68
CA VAL A 394 25.84 -11.78 28.17
C VAL A 394 26.36 -12.29 29.49
N ALA A 395 27.60 -12.75 29.50
CA ALA A 395 28.23 -13.29 30.72
C ALA A 395 28.17 -12.32 31.91
N PRO A 396 27.95 -12.83 33.11
CA PRO A 396 27.90 -12.03 34.34
C PRO A 396 29.20 -11.25 34.57
N THR A 397 29.08 -10.09 35.19
CA THR A 397 30.24 -9.28 35.60
C THR A 397 30.50 -9.52 37.08
N ALA A 398 31.52 -10.32 37.40
CA ALA A 398 31.93 -10.64 38.78
C ALA A 398 32.73 -9.49 39.40
N GLN A 399 32.63 -9.36 40.74
CA GLN A 399 33.41 -8.43 41.52
C GLN A 399 33.78 -9.05 42.90
N ILE A 400 35.04 -8.98 43.32
CA ILE A 400 35.45 -9.29 44.66
C ILE A 400 35.28 -8.04 45.53
N THR A 401 34.47 -8.15 46.58
CA THR A 401 34.09 -7.00 47.42
C THR A 401 34.92 -6.91 48.71
N SER A 402 35.39 -8.04 49.22
CA SER A 402 36.26 -8.04 50.41
C SER A 402 37.18 -9.26 50.46
N VAL A 403 38.34 -9.03 51.07
CA VAL A 403 39.31 -10.05 51.50
C VAL A 403 39.63 -9.73 52.94
N THR A 404 39.42 -10.70 53.86
CA THR A 404 39.62 -10.46 55.28
C THR A 404 40.45 -11.60 55.85
N PRO A 405 41.58 -11.30 56.49
CA PRO A 405 42.16 -9.99 56.69
C PRO A 405 42.69 -9.35 55.40
N GLN A 406 42.72 -8.01 55.32
CA GLN A 406 43.13 -7.24 54.13
C GLN A 406 44.64 -7.11 53.95
N SER A 407 45.44 -7.38 54.96
CA SER A 407 46.87 -7.23 54.92
C SER A 407 47.57 -8.53 54.50
N SER A 408 48.87 -8.43 54.16
CA SER A 408 49.69 -9.62 53.99
C SER A 408 49.55 -10.53 55.22
N LEU A 409 49.29 -11.80 54.96
CA LEU A 409 49.15 -12.80 55.99
C LEU A 409 50.53 -13.23 56.45
N VAL A 410 50.70 -13.38 57.74
CA VAL A 410 51.87 -14.13 58.23
C VAL A 410 51.51 -15.60 58.27
N LEU A 411 52.37 -16.45 57.71
CA LEU A 411 52.16 -17.88 57.71
C LEU A 411 52.12 -18.36 59.13
N ALA A 412 50.92 -18.31 59.71
CA ALA A 412 50.54 -18.98 60.98
C ALA A 412 49.72 -20.20 60.57
N ALA A 413 49.99 -21.32 61.23
CA ALA A 413 49.23 -22.53 60.95
C ALA A 413 47.75 -22.27 61.09
N ASN A 414 47.02 -22.46 59.96
CA ASN A 414 45.56 -22.44 59.82
C ASN A 414 44.87 -21.06 59.87
N GLU A 415 45.54 -19.97 59.65
CA GLU A 415 44.85 -18.71 59.47
C GLU A 415 44.01 -18.76 58.17
N SER A 416 42.73 -18.44 58.31
CA SER A 416 41.77 -18.52 57.23
C SER A 416 41.52 -17.12 56.66
N VAL A 417 41.66 -16.99 55.37
CA VAL A 417 41.22 -15.79 54.62
C VAL A 417 39.81 -15.97 54.15
N SER A 418 38.98 -15.02 54.47
CA SER A 418 37.59 -14.97 53.96
C SER A 418 37.48 -14.04 52.80
N PHE A 419 36.82 -14.52 51.76
CA PHE A 419 36.53 -13.79 50.51
C PHE A 419 35.04 -13.57 50.37
N ALA A 420 34.66 -12.38 49.91
CA ALA A 420 33.30 -12.10 49.51
C ALA A 420 33.28 -11.44 48.15
N GLY A 421 32.28 -11.77 47.36
CA GLY A 421 32.07 -11.25 46.03
C GLY A 421 30.63 -10.89 45.77
N THR A 422 30.42 -10.28 44.64
CA THR A 422 29.09 -9.98 44.05
C THR A 422 29.22 -10.09 42.55
N PHE A 423 28.08 -10.07 41.89
CA PHE A 423 28.04 -10.01 40.43
C PHE A 423 26.82 -9.22 39.96
N LYS A 424 26.81 -8.88 38.65
CA LYS A 424 25.66 -8.33 37.94
C LYS A 424 25.55 -9.03 36.63
N ASP A 425 24.33 -9.39 36.23
CA ASP A 425 23.99 -9.97 34.98
C ASP A 425 22.83 -9.20 34.33
N PRO A 426 22.87 -8.92 33.01
CA PRO A 426 21.75 -8.33 32.27
C PRO A 426 20.59 -9.29 32.04
N GLY A 427 20.83 -10.61 31.94
CA GLY A 427 19.81 -11.66 31.84
C GLY A 427 19.08 -11.84 33.16
N THR A 428 17.83 -11.42 33.20
CA THR A 428 17.07 -11.40 34.46
C THR A 428 16.45 -12.74 34.82
N LEU A 429 16.49 -13.70 33.90
CA LEU A 429 15.99 -15.06 34.11
C LEU A 429 17.12 -16.06 34.28
N ASP A 430 18.35 -15.66 34.05
CA ASP A 430 19.52 -16.52 34.23
C ASP A 430 19.69 -16.95 35.69
N THR A 431 20.15 -18.16 35.84
CA THR A 431 20.57 -18.68 37.13
C THR A 431 22.10 -18.82 37.19
N HIS A 432 22.68 -18.54 38.33
CA HIS A 432 24.12 -18.38 38.43
C HIS A 432 24.73 -19.36 39.45
N THR A 433 25.95 -19.79 39.11
CA THR A 433 26.82 -20.53 40.01
C THR A 433 28.13 -19.79 40.18
N ALA A 434 28.74 -19.94 41.34
CA ALA A 434 30.03 -19.33 41.64
C ALA A 434 31.03 -20.36 42.21
N SER A 435 32.30 -20.14 41.85
CA SER A 435 33.43 -20.88 42.41
C SER A 435 34.64 -19.96 42.62
N TRP A 436 35.50 -20.34 43.55
CA TRP A 436 36.73 -19.64 43.85
C TRP A 436 37.94 -20.52 43.56
N SER A 437 38.95 -20.00 42.89
CA SER A 437 40.29 -20.58 42.82
C SER A 437 41.23 -19.74 43.65
N PHE A 438 41.99 -20.38 44.54
CA PHE A 438 42.82 -19.68 45.53
C PHE A 438 44.26 -19.45 45.09
N GLY A 439 44.65 -19.94 43.91
CA GLY A 439 45.96 -19.71 43.32
C GLY A 439 47.07 -20.66 43.78
N ASP A 440 46.79 -21.52 44.73
CA ASP A 440 47.69 -22.56 45.24
C ASP A 440 47.34 -23.98 44.73
N GLY A 441 46.42 -24.06 43.78
CA GLY A 441 45.89 -25.29 43.24
C GLY A 441 44.58 -25.75 43.95
N ALA A 442 44.18 -25.10 45.03
CA ALA A 442 42.92 -25.36 45.70
C ALA A 442 41.78 -24.50 45.09
N SER A 443 40.54 -25.01 45.19
CA SER A 443 39.36 -24.31 44.75
C SER A 443 38.18 -24.61 45.70
N SER A 444 37.18 -23.71 45.72
CA SER A 444 35.92 -24.00 46.38
C SER A 444 35.05 -24.92 45.52
N PRO A 445 34.11 -25.68 46.10
CA PRO A 445 33.03 -26.24 45.30
C PRO A 445 32.25 -25.16 44.57
N THR A 446 31.68 -25.50 43.38
CA THR A 446 30.73 -24.65 42.72
C THR A 446 29.42 -24.63 43.52
N SER A 447 28.85 -23.46 43.73
CA SER A 447 27.61 -23.27 44.49
C SER A 447 26.67 -22.28 43.80
N PRO A 448 25.35 -22.41 43.99
CA PRO A 448 24.40 -21.40 43.55
C PRO A 448 24.73 -20.02 44.12
N ALA A 449 24.60 -18.98 43.25
CA ALA A 449 25.00 -17.61 43.61
C ALA A 449 23.81 -16.63 43.70
N ASP A 450 22.62 -16.99 43.18
CA ASP A 450 21.47 -16.10 43.11
C ASP A 450 20.83 -15.81 44.47
N SER A 451 20.89 -16.76 45.38
CA SER A 451 20.24 -16.63 46.70
C SER A 451 21.19 -16.06 47.77
N LEU A 452 22.48 -16.20 47.62
CA LEU A 452 23.52 -15.73 48.55
C LEU A 452 24.74 -15.18 47.78
N PRO A 453 25.30 -14.05 48.22
CA PRO A 453 26.53 -13.54 47.59
C PRO A 453 27.67 -14.56 47.62
N PRO A 454 28.48 -14.70 46.55
CA PRO A 454 29.61 -15.61 46.52
C PRO A 454 30.59 -15.36 47.68
N SER A 455 30.81 -16.37 48.48
CA SER A 455 31.77 -16.27 49.60
C SER A 455 32.55 -17.57 49.76
N ALA A 456 33.77 -17.46 50.23
CA ALA A 456 34.61 -18.60 50.51
C ALA A 456 35.63 -18.25 51.60
N SER A 457 36.23 -19.28 52.21
CA SER A 457 37.38 -19.13 53.09
C SER A 457 38.41 -20.17 52.72
N HIS A 458 39.69 -19.77 52.82
CA HIS A 458 40.82 -20.63 52.51
C HIS A 458 42.01 -20.35 53.40
N SER A 459 42.81 -21.38 53.69
CA SER A 459 44.06 -21.25 54.42
C SER A 459 45.25 -21.70 53.55
N TYR A 460 46.28 -20.91 53.50
CA TYR A 460 47.46 -21.17 52.69
C TYR A 460 48.53 -21.93 53.44
N GLY A 461 49.05 -23.00 52.85
CA GLY A 461 50.05 -23.87 53.50
C GLY A 461 51.50 -23.47 53.21
N ALA A 462 51.77 -22.46 52.38
CA ALA A 462 53.13 -22.01 52.06
C ALA A 462 53.17 -20.49 51.84
N PRO A 463 54.30 -19.84 52.09
CA PRO A 463 54.48 -18.43 51.72
C PRO A 463 54.54 -18.25 50.22
N GLY A 464 53.98 -17.14 49.72
CA GLY A 464 53.88 -16.84 48.31
C GLY A 464 52.88 -15.73 48.03
N THR A 465 52.80 -15.30 46.76
CA THR A 465 51.72 -14.43 46.28
C THR A 465 50.79 -15.26 45.44
N TYR A 466 49.52 -15.32 45.86
CA TYR A 466 48.48 -16.13 45.27
C TYR A 466 47.47 -15.24 44.56
N THR A 467 47.16 -15.55 43.30
CA THR A 467 46.06 -14.89 42.58
C THR A 467 44.79 -15.65 42.85
N VAL A 468 43.88 -15.01 43.57
CA VAL A 468 42.54 -15.55 43.86
C VAL A 468 41.59 -15.09 42.79
N THR A 469 40.84 -16.01 42.22
CA THR A 469 39.86 -15.76 41.16
C THR A 469 38.47 -16.19 41.62
N LEU A 470 37.53 -15.27 41.58
CA LEU A 470 36.12 -15.56 41.60
C LEU A 470 35.63 -15.77 40.17
N THR A 471 35.00 -16.89 39.88
CA THR A 471 34.32 -17.15 38.63
C THR A 471 32.83 -17.28 38.90
N VAL A 472 32.00 -16.52 38.20
CA VAL A 472 30.56 -16.64 38.21
C VAL A 472 30.14 -17.07 36.81
N THR A 473 29.32 -18.12 36.71
CA THR A 473 28.87 -18.72 35.46
C THR A 473 27.36 -18.76 35.47
N ASP A 474 26.73 -18.27 34.40
CA ASP A 474 25.31 -18.40 34.14
C ASP A 474 24.94 -19.81 33.66
N ASP A 475 23.66 -20.11 33.46
CA ASP A 475 23.19 -21.41 32.97
C ASP A 475 23.42 -21.62 31.49
N ASP A 476 23.75 -20.55 30.73
CA ASP A 476 24.11 -20.57 29.31
C ASP A 476 25.62 -20.63 29.07
N THR A 477 26.38 -20.88 30.11
CA THR A 477 27.85 -21.07 30.07
C THR A 477 28.68 -19.80 29.90
N GLY A 478 28.08 -18.61 29.94
CA GLY A 478 28.80 -17.35 30.04
C GLY A 478 29.52 -17.28 31.39
N ALA A 479 30.75 -16.85 31.41
CA ALA A 479 31.54 -16.79 32.62
C ALA A 479 32.22 -15.44 32.79
N GLY A 480 31.95 -14.80 33.91
CA GLY A 480 32.63 -13.59 34.37
C GLY A 480 33.63 -13.88 35.48
N GLN A 481 34.74 -13.17 35.46
CA GLN A 481 35.81 -13.37 36.43
C GLN A 481 36.23 -12.07 37.10
N ALA A 482 36.58 -12.17 38.40
CA ALA A 482 37.27 -11.12 39.12
C ALA A 482 38.47 -11.71 39.85
N THR A 483 39.55 -10.96 39.92
CA THR A 483 40.80 -11.43 40.55
C THR A 483 41.26 -10.46 41.63
N THR A 484 41.90 -11.04 42.65
CA THR A 484 42.63 -10.30 43.66
C THR A 484 43.92 -11.06 44.03
N THR A 485 44.80 -10.47 44.82
CA THR A 485 46.02 -11.13 45.26
C THR A 485 46.04 -11.22 46.78
N VAL A 486 46.52 -12.35 47.25
CA VAL A 486 46.83 -12.58 48.68
C VAL A 486 48.31 -12.86 48.79
N THR A 487 49.00 -12.13 49.68
CA THR A 487 50.42 -12.36 49.95
C THR A 487 50.55 -13.05 51.33
N VAL A 488 51.22 -14.18 51.32
CA VAL A 488 51.51 -14.95 52.53
C VAL A 488 52.99 -14.86 52.80
N GLU A 489 53.37 -14.31 53.95
CA GLU A 489 54.75 -14.05 54.33
C GLU A 489 55.21 -15.06 55.40
N THR A 490 56.50 -15.39 55.39
CA THR A 490 57.12 -16.03 56.58
C THR A 490 57.21 -15.04 57.73
N PRO A 491 57.35 -15.51 59.02
CA PRO A 491 57.57 -14.62 60.15
C PRO A 491 58.75 -13.65 59.93
N GLN A 492 59.83 -14.11 59.28
CA GLN A 492 60.99 -13.26 58.95
C GLN A 492 60.68 -12.19 57.91
N GLN A 493 59.92 -12.51 56.87
CA GLN A 493 59.45 -11.54 55.88
C GLN A 493 58.54 -10.49 56.50
N ALA A 494 57.59 -10.94 57.35
CA ALA A 494 56.68 -10.04 58.05
C ALA A 494 57.42 -9.08 58.98
N LEU A 495 58.45 -9.57 59.73
CA LEU A 495 59.29 -8.71 60.54
C LEU A 495 60.06 -7.66 59.71
N THR A 496 60.44 -8.01 58.46
CA THR A 496 61.06 -7.08 57.51
C THR A 496 60.05 -6.04 57.01
N SER A 497 58.83 -6.48 56.69
CA SER A 497 57.72 -5.60 56.28
C SER A 497 57.33 -4.62 57.40
N ILE A 498 57.25 -5.09 58.68
CA ILE A 498 57.07 -4.21 59.84
C ILE A 498 58.18 -3.18 59.96
N GLY A 499 59.45 -3.59 59.72
CA GLY A 499 60.59 -2.70 59.70
C GLY A 499 60.48 -1.62 58.65
N GLY A 500 59.95 -1.97 57.46
CA GLY A 500 59.62 -1.00 56.38
C GLY A 500 58.57 0.02 56.84
N GLY A 501 57.51 -0.45 57.53
CA GLY A 501 56.48 0.41 58.16
C GLY A 501 57.10 1.40 59.17
N VAL A 502 58.00 0.92 60.03
CA VAL A 502 58.76 1.79 60.99
C VAL A 502 59.59 2.85 60.25
N GLN A 503 60.27 2.49 59.16
CA GLN A 503 61.02 3.47 58.32
C GLN A 503 60.09 4.53 57.69
N GLY A 504 58.86 4.18 57.38
CA GLY A 504 57.84 5.09 56.84
C GLY A 504 57.34 6.14 57.86
N LEU A 505 57.48 5.95 59.14
CA LEU A 505 57.04 6.89 60.18
C LEU A 505 57.82 8.20 60.10
N LYS A 506 57.20 9.26 59.65
CA LYS A 506 57.89 10.56 59.40
C LYS A 506 58.19 11.31 60.72
N THR A 507 57.51 11.03 61.80
CA THR A 507 57.60 11.72 63.08
C THR A 507 58.76 11.23 63.94
N LEU A 508 59.30 10.03 63.70
CA LEU A 508 60.42 9.47 64.45
C LEU A 508 61.77 9.90 63.82
N ASN A 509 62.72 10.24 64.65
CA ASN A 509 64.09 10.48 64.23
C ASN A 509 64.84 9.14 63.95
N ALA A 510 66.02 9.24 63.30
CA ALA A 510 66.81 8.05 62.90
C ALA A 510 67.19 7.14 64.09
N GLY A 511 67.52 7.72 65.24
CA GLY A 511 67.83 6.92 66.47
C GLY A 511 66.68 6.12 66.97
N GLN A 512 65.46 6.71 66.98
CA GLN A 512 64.23 6.06 67.39
C GLN A 512 63.85 4.93 66.45
N LYS A 513 63.88 5.18 65.15
CA LYS A 513 63.65 4.14 64.16
C LYS A 513 64.65 2.98 64.29
N ASN A 514 65.94 3.30 64.42
CA ASN A 514 66.99 2.26 64.59
C ASN A 514 66.75 1.41 65.84
N SER A 515 66.31 2.02 66.93
CA SER A 515 66.00 1.27 68.17
C SER A 515 64.87 0.24 67.98
N LEU A 516 63.79 0.65 67.28
CA LEU A 516 62.69 -0.24 66.93
C LEU A 516 63.13 -1.35 66.00
N ILE A 517 63.86 -1.01 64.93
CA ILE A 517 64.34 -1.95 63.92
C ILE A 517 65.35 -2.96 64.56
N ALA A 518 66.20 -2.53 65.49
CA ALA A 518 67.11 -3.44 66.18
C ALA A 518 66.36 -4.55 66.92
N LYS A 519 65.21 -4.25 67.51
CA LYS A 519 64.36 -5.26 68.17
C LYS A 519 63.71 -6.23 67.16
N LEU A 520 63.27 -5.74 66.04
CA LEU A 520 62.72 -6.57 64.95
C LEU A 520 63.82 -7.49 64.35
N ASN A 521 65.01 -6.98 64.16
CA ASN A 521 66.17 -7.76 63.67
C ASN A 521 66.57 -8.83 64.68
N ALA A 522 66.57 -8.51 66.03
CA ALA A 522 66.87 -9.46 67.09
C ALA A 522 65.78 -10.55 67.14
N SER A 523 64.54 -10.18 66.97
CA SER A 523 63.43 -11.14 66.87
C SER A 523 63.62 -12.05 65.62
N SER A 524 63.89 -11.51 64.47
CA SER A 524 64.12 -12.27 63.26
C SER A 524 65.29 -13.25 63.37
N ALA A 525 66.41 -12.82 64.02
CA ALA A 525 67.54 -13.69 64.30
C ALA A 525 67.17 -14.83 65.33
N ALA A 526 66.30 -14.55 66.29
CA ALA A 526 65.79 -15.56 67.19
C ALA A 526 64.87 -16.57 66.46
N VAL A 527 64.01 -16.12 65.62
CA VAL A 527 63.16 -16.97 64.74
C VAL A 527 64.02 -17.92 63.90
N THR A 528 65.08 -17.41 63.25
CA THR A 528 65.99 -18.22 62.44
C THR A 528 66.68 -19.33 63.27
N ARG A 529 66.91 -19.16 64.64
CA ARG A 529 67.46 -20.15 65.52
C ARG A 529 66.38 -21.09 66.15
N GLY A 530 65.12 -20.88 65.79
CA GLY A 530 63.99 -21.63 66.42
C GLY A 530 63.65 -21.20 67.84
N ASP A 531 64.23 -20.08 68.31
CA ASP A 531 64.00 -19.58 69.69
C ASP A 531 62.79 -18.57 69.66
N THR A 532 61.62 -19.12 69.63
CA THR A 532 60.39 -18.35 69.58
C THR A 532 60.12 -17.56 70.86
N THR A 533 60.66 -18.03 72.06
CA THR A 533 60.55 -17.29 73.30
C THR A 533 61.38 -16.01 73.27
N ALA A 534 62.65 -16.07 72.81
CA ALA A 534 63.44 -14.88 72.62
C ALA A 534 62.86 -13.95 71.59
N ALA A 535 62.32 -14.49 70.47
CA ALA A 535 61.64 -13.69 69.46
C ALA A 535 60.45 -12.89 70.02
N ASN A 536 59.54 -13.54 70.73
CA ASN A 536 58.42 -12.92 71.43
C ASN A 536 58.80 -11.85 72.41
N ASN A 537 59.87 -12.10 73.24
CA ASN A 537 60.39 -11.11 74.19
C ASN A 537 60.86 -9.82 73.45
N GLN A 538 61.51 -9.93 72.31
CA GLN A 538 61.89 -8.77 71.48
C GLN A 538 60.70 -8.04 70.89
N LEU A 539 59.67 -8.78 70.47
CA LEU A 539 58.43 -8.18 69.90
C LEU A 539 57.66 -7.45 71.00
N ASN A 540 57.58 -8.01 72.21
CA ASN A 540 56.98 -7.33 73.35
C ASN A 540 57.75 -6.04 73.72
N ALA A 541 59.07 -6.07 73.67
CA ALA A 541 59.91 -4.86 73.88
C ALA A 541 59.70 -3.82 72.78
N PHE A 542 59.49 -4.27 71.53
CA PHE A 542 59.13 -3.39 70.39
C PHE A 542 57.76 -2.70 70.61
N VAL A 543 56.72 -3.46 71.03
CA VAL A 543 55.39 -2.91 71.25
C VAL A 543 55.38 -1.94 72.43
N HIS A 544 56.15 -2.23 73.53
CA HIS A 544 56.29 -1.33 74.68
C HIS A 544 56.96 -0.01 74.28
N GLU A 545 57.98 -0.03 73.39
CA GLU A 545 58.63 1.19 72.89
C GLU A 545 57.69 1.97 71.97
N LEU A 546 56.96 1.31 71.08
CA LEU A 546 55.91 1.97 70.26
C LEU A 546 54.92 2.69 71.11
N GLN A 547 54.40 2.04 72.19
CA GLN A 547 53.44 2.64 73.13
C GLN A 547 54.02 3.87 73.82
N ALA A 548 55.33 3.85 74.17
CA ALA A 548 56.00 5.03 74.72
C ALA A 548 56.03 6.20 73.72
N TYR A 549 56.24 5.93 72.42
CA TYR A 549 56.22 6.96 71.38
C TYR A 549 54.81 7.49 71.14
N VAL A 550 53.76 6.68 71.21
CA VAL A 550 52.36 7.17 71.16
C VAL A 550 52.07 8.09 72.35
N ASN A 551 52.45 7.68 73.57
CA ASN A 551 52.29 8.47 74.78
C ASN A 551 53.04 9.80 74.76
N ALA A 552 54.16 9.84 74.03
CA ALA A 552 54.94 11.04 73.78
C ALA A 552 54.40 11.89 72.58
N GLY A 553 53.34 11.46 71.93
CA GLY A 553 52.72 12.15 70.81
C GLY A 553 53.57 12.08 69.54
N LEU A 554 54.50 11.14 69.41
CA LEU A 554 55.41 10.95 68.28
C LEU A 554 54.88 10.02 67.19
N ILE A 555 53.92 9.15 67.54
CA ILE A 555 53.27 8.20 66.62
C ILE A 555 51.75 8.36 66.79
N SER A 556 50.98 8.26 65.68
CA SER A 556 49.54 8.26 65.74
C SER A 556 48.98 6.97 66.34
N SER A 557 47.77 7.00 66.90
CA SER A 557 47.05 5.81 67.37
C SER A 557 46.81 4.80 66.24
N ASP A 558 46.65 5.27 65.00
CA ASP A 558 46.36 4.43 63.85
C ASP A 558 47.63 3.70 63.37
N ASP A 559 48.78 4.39 63.31
CA ASP A 559 50.08 3.78 63.04
C ASP A 559 50.46 2.73 64.11
N MET A 560 50.21 3.05 65.39
CA MET A 560 50.41 2.10 66.52
C MET A 560 49.51 0.87 66.30
N THR A 561 48.25 1.04 66.00
CA THR A 561 47.28 -0.07 65.84
C THR A 561 47.72 -0.97 64.65
N ALA A 562 48.12 -0.40 63.55
CA ALA A 562 48.61 -1.14 62.37
C ALA A 562 49.85 -1.94 62.66
N LEU A 563 50.90 -1.30 63.26
CA LEU A 563 52.17 -2.00 63.62
C LEU A 563 51.97 -3.05 64.67
N ARG A 564 51.11 -2.80 65.68
CA ARG A 564 50.79 -3.75 66.71
C ARG A 564 50.06 -4.98 66.17
N SER A 565 49.06 -4.79 65.31
CA SER A 565 48.34 -5.89 64.66
C SER A 565 49.33 -6.78 63.90
N ALA A 566 50.21 -6.19 63.10
CA ALA A 566 51.23 -6.95 62.37
C ALA A 566 52.19 -7.73 63.29
N VAL A 567 52.54 -7.17 64.43
CA VAL A 567 53.35 -7.89 65.46
C VAL A 567 52.55 -9.03 66.12
N ASP A 568 51.29 -8.81 66.50
CA ASP A 568 50.40 -9.80 67.03
C ASP A 568 50.25 -11.01 66.11
N ASP A 569 50.16 -10.76 64.75
CA ASP A 569 50.12 -11.80 63.74
C ASP A 569 51.41 -12.62 63.69
N VAL A 570 52.58 -11.96 63.76
CA VAL A 570 53.88 -12.66 63.88
C VAL A 570 53.96 -13.49 65.19
N GLN A 571 53.52 -12.96 66.32
CA GLN A 571 53.53 -13.68 67.60
C GLN A 571 52.61 -14.88 67.53
N ALA A 572 51.43 -14.78 66.93
CA ALA A 572 50.49 -15.90 66.71
C ALA A 572 51.15 -17.01 65.88
N ALA A 573 51.81 -16.61 64.78
CA ALA A 573 52.59 -17.54 63.94
C ALA A 573 53.69 -18.26 64.67
N LEU A 574 54.42 -17.56 65.50
CA LEU A 574 55.46 -18.15 66.34
C LEU A 574 54.91 -19.10 67.40
N GLY A 575 53.72 -18.85 67.97
CA GLY A 575 53.03 -19.74 68.92
C GLY A 575 52.66 -21.08 68.30
N VAL A 576 52.26 -21.09 67.07
CA VAL A 576 51.93 -22.33 66.36
C VAL A 576 53.20 -23.07 65.93
N TYR A 577 54.22 -22.36 65.50
CA TYR A 577 55.51 -22.93 65.14
C TYR A 577 56.14 -23.70 66.29
N ASN A 578 56.00 -23.23 67.52
CA ASN A 578 56.41 -23.93 68.70
C ASN A 578 55.66 -25.24 68.91
N ARG A 579 54.36 -25.26 68.75
CA ARG A 579 53.58 -26.50 68.86
C ARG A 579 53.96 -27.51 67.76
N PHE A 580 54.25 -27.08 66.56
CA PHE A 580 54.71 -27.93 65.45
C PHE A 580 56.10 -28.52 65.74
N LEU A 581 57.05 -27.70 66.19
CA LEU A 581 58.40 -28.17 66.60
C LEU A 581 58.36 -29.11 67.81
N SER A 582 57.47 -28.87 68.81
CA SER A 582 57.30 -29.77 69.91
C SER A 582 56.68 -31.11 69.51
N TRP A 583 55.82 -31.12 68.52
CA TRP A 583 55.21 -32.34 67.96
C TRP A 583 56.23 -33.16 67.15
N ILE A 584 57.07 -32.51 66.31
CA ILE A 584 58.13 -33.18 65.53
C ILE A 584 59.26 -33.67 66.47
N GLY A 585 59.55 -32.94 67.55
CA GLY A 585 60.56 -33.36 68.53
C GLY A 585 60.08 -34.45 69.45
N ALA A 586 58.79 -34.81 69.43
CA ALA A 586 58.17 -35.93 70.16
C ALA A 586 58.03 -37.21 69.35
N LEU A 587 58.38 -37.18 68.08
CA LEU A 587 58.56 -38.29 67.16
C LEU A 587 60.04 -38.69 67.04
#